data_a69f44e5cb81a87029a3732f7696738c
#
_entry.id   a69f44e5cb81a87029a3732f7696738c
#
_cell.length_a   1.000
_cell.length_b   1.000
_cell.length_c   1.000
_cell.angle_alpha   90.00
_cell.angle_beta   90.00
_cell.angle_gamma   90.00
#
_symmetry.space_group_name_H-M   'P 1'
#
loop_
_entity.id
_entity.type
_entity.pdbx_description
1 polymer ?
#
loop_
_entity_poly.entity_id
_entity_poly.type
_entity_poly.pdbx_seq_one_letter_code
_entity_poly.pdbx_strand_id
1 'polypeptide(L)'
;MEYIHIYVLTNFVNSKRDVSTIAHELGHSMHSYYSNKEQNVINADYTIMVAEVASTVNEILLSDYQIKNENDNKKKAELIYELLEMIRATFFRQAMFAEFEKIVHEKIENSVMLSADDLNDIYYKLNQKYFGNDIVIDEQIKYEWARIPHFYSDFYVYKYCTGVSSAIAIASKILNK
;
A
#
# COMPACT_ATOMS: atom_id res chain seq x y z
N MET A 1 -30.37 -16.75 -0.84
CA MET A 1 -29.42 -15.69 -0.59
C MET A 1 -29.87 -14.48 -1.38
N GLU A 2 -30.27 -13.39 -0.72
CA GLU A 2 -30.51 -12.13 -1.41
C GLU A 2 -29.21 -11.67 -2.06
N TYR A 3 -29.27 -11.30 -3.32
CA TYR A 3 -28.14 -10.72 -4.03
C TYR A 3 -27.84 -9.36 -3.39
N ILE A 4 -26.80 -9.29 -2.60
CA ILE A 4 -26.32 -8.01 -2.09
C ILE A 4 -25.73 -7.27 -3.30
N HIS A 5 -26.39 -6.18 -3.70
CA HIS A 5 -25.83 -5.27 -4.70
C HIS A 5 -24.59 -4.61 -4.14
N ILE A 6 -23.52 -4.63 -4.93
CA ILE A 6 -22.27 -3.97 -4.58
C ILE A 6 -22.39 -2.49 -4.93
N TYR A 7 -22.09 -1.62 -3.97
CA TYR A 7 -22.09 -0.19 -4.15
C TYR A 7 -20.66 0.34 -3.99
N VAL A 8 -20.23 1.15 -4.94
CA VAL A 8 -18.94 1.86 -4.89
C VAL A 8 -19.26 3.36 -4.78
N LEU A 9 -18.76 3.99 -3.72
CA LEU A 9 -18.90 5.43 -3.52
C LEU A 9 -17.53 6.08 -3.71
N THR A 10 -17.41 6.95 -4.69
CA THR A 10 -16.17 7.68 -4.98
C THR A 10 -16.46 9.18 -5.14
N ASN A 11 -15.47 10.00 -4.81
CA ASN A 11 -15.49 11.43 -5.12
C ASN A 11 -14.73 11.65 -6.45
N PHE A 12 -15.42 11.38 -7.56
CA PHE A 12 -14.84 11.41 -8.91
C PHE A 12 -14.65 12.84 -9.39
N VAL A 13 -13.40 13.26 -9.63
CA VAL A 13 -13.02 14.60 -10.13
C VAL A 13 -12.41 14.57 -11.53
N ASN A 14 -12.54 13.44 -12.23
CA ASN A 14 -12.04 13.22 -13.59
C ASN A 14 -10.51 13.31 -13.70
N SER A 15 -9.81 12.79 -12.70
CA SER A 15 -8.35 12.63 -12.71
C SER A 15 -7.94 11.21 -13.12
N LYS A 16 -6.68 11.02 -13.54
CA LYS A 16 -6.13 9.67 -13.80
C LYS A 16 -6.24 8.78 -12.55
N ARG A 17 -6.04 9.36 -11.37
CA ARG A 17 -6.13 8.66 -10.09
C ARG A 17 -7.53 8.08 -9.84
N ASP A 18 -8.57 8.73 -10.31
CA ASP A 18 -9.95 8.24 -10.13
C ASP A 18 -10.19 6.91 -10.86
N VAL A 19 -9.55 6.71 -12.01
CA VAL A 19 -9.62 5.45 -12.75
C VAL A 19 -8.99 4.31 -11.94
N SER A 20 -7.81 4.55 -11.36
CA SER A 20 -7.15 3.60 -10.46
C SER A 20 -7.98 3.33 -9.20
N THR A 21 -8.57 4.38 -8.62
CA THR A 21 -9.47 4.25 -7.47
C THR A 21 -10.68 3.36 -7.79
N ILE A 22 -11.33 3.55 -8.94
CA ILE A 22 -12.45 2.70 -9.35
C ILE A 22 -11.99 1.24 -9.53
N ALA A 23 -10.84 0.99 -10.14
CA ALA A 23 -10.30 -0.36 -10.28
C ALA A 23 -10.02 -1.01 -8.92
N HIS A 24 -9.49 -0.24 -7.97
CA HIS A 24 -9.26 -0.64 -6.58
C HIS A 24 -10.57 -1.06 -5.91
N GLU A 25 -11.58 -0.21 -5.89
CA GLU A 25 -12.88 -0.46 -5.27
C GLU A 25 -13.61 -1.65 -5.93
N LEU A 26 -13.50 -1.80 -7.24
CA LEU A 26 -14.01 -2.97 -7.93
C LEU A 26 -13.27 -4.26 -7.54
N GLY A 27 -11.99 -4.18 -7.20
CA GLY A 27 -11.23 -5.31 -6.64
C GLY A 27 -11.82 -5.79 -5.31
N HIS A 28 -12.10 -4.89 -4.39
CA HIS A 28 -12.82 -5.20 -3.16
C HIS A 28 -14.20 -5.80 -3.43
N SER A 29 -14.91 -5.20 -4.35
CA SER A 29 -16.26 -5.62 -4.73
C SER A 29 -16.29 -7.06 -5.25
N MET A 30 -15.40 -7.39 -6.17
CA MET A 30 -15.26 -8.74 -6.72
C MET A 30 -14.84 -9.76 -5.66
N HIS A 31 -13.91 -9.38 -4.80
CA HIS A 31 -13.45 -10.24 -3.70
C HIS A 31 -14.62 -10.57 -2.77
N SER A 32 -15.36 -9.55 -2.31
CA SER A 32 -16.55 -9.74 -1.45
C SER A 32 -17.60 -10.62 -2.13
N TYR A 33 -17.86 -10.39 -3.42
CA TYR A 33 -18.81 -11.20 -4.19
C TYR A 33 -18.44 -12.69 -4.19
N TYR A 34 -17.18 -13.00 -4.56
CA TYR A 34 -16.74 -14.39 -4.62
C TYR A 34 -16.58 -15.03 -3.25
N SER A 35 -16.13 -14.28 -2.23
CA SER A 35 -16.08 -14.78 -0.87
C SER A 35 -17.48 -15.17 -0.36
N ASN A 36 -18.47 -14.31 -0.52
CA ASN A 36 -19.84 -14.58 -0.12
C ASN A 36 -20.50 -15.72 -0.92
N LYS A 37 -20.07 -15.91 -2.18
CA LYS A 37 -20.60 -16.98 -3.03
C LYS A 37 -20.03 -18.35 -2.67
N GLU A 38 -18.72 -18.43 -2.40
CA GLU A 38 -17.99 -19.71 -2.28
C GLU A 38 -17.81 -20.15 -0.81
N GLN A 39 -17.90 -19.21 0.16
CA GLN A 39 -17.73 -19.50 1.57
C GLN A 39 -19.08 -19.57 2.30
N ASN A 40 -19.10 -20.28 3.42
CA ASN A 40 -20.25 -20.18 4.33
C ASN A 40 -20.23 -18.82 5.07
N VAL A 41 -21.36 -18.41 5.64
CA VAL A 41 -21.52 -17.10 6.31
C VAL A 41 -20.47 -16.83 7.38
N ILE A 42 -20.00 -17.86 8.10
CA ILE A 42 -19.01 -17.72 9.18
C ILE A 42 -17.62 -17.39 8.62
N ASN A 43 -17.29 -17.90 7.43
CA ASN A 43 -15.96 -17.79 6.80
C ASN A 43 -15.94 -16.80 5.64
N ALA A 44 -17.06 -16.15 5.33
CA ALA A 44 -17.13 -15.22 4.20
C ALA A 44 -16.44 -13.88 4.47
N ASP A 45 -16.31 -13.51 5.74
CA ASP A 45 -15.57 -12.32 6.14
C ASP A 45 -14.04 -12.54 6.06
N TYR A 46 -13.30 -11.49 5.79
CA TYR A 46 -11.85 -11.54 5.61
C TYR A 46 -11.16 -10.30 6.18
N THR A 47 -9.87 -10.46 6.52
CA THR A 47 -9.09 -9.38 7.10
C THR A 47 -8.77 -8.29 6.07
N ILE A 48 -8.56 -7.06 6.54
CA ILE A 48 -8.19 -5.91 5.71
C ILE A 48 -6.95 -6.17 4.84
N MET A 49 -5.96 -6.92 5.36
CA MET A 49 -4.77 -7.29 4.60
C MET A 49 -5.10 -8.09 3.32
N VAL A 50 -6.04 -9.03 3.42
CA VAL A 50 -6.46 -9.86 2.28
C VAL A 50 -7.33 -9.04 1.32
N ALA A 51 -8.16 -8.14 1.86
CA ALA A 51 -8.93 -7.20 1.06
C ALA A 51 -8.03 -6.36 0.14
N GLU A 52 -6.96 -5.77 0.70
CA GLU A 52 -6.04 -4.92 -0.04
C GLU A 52 -5.20 -5.68 -1.08
N VAL A 53 -5.02 -6.99 -0.93
CA VAL A 53 -4.39 -7.80 -1.99
C VAL A 53 -5.26 -7.82 -3.24
N ALA A 54 -6.57 -8.02 -3.11
CA ALA A 54 -7.49 -8.11 -4.25
C ALA A 54 -7.61 -6.77 -4.99
N SER A 55 -7.75 -5.66 -4.27
CA SER A 55 -7.80 -4.32 -4.85
C SER A 55 -6.51 -3.94 -5.57
N THR A 56 -5.36 -4.21 -4.96
CA THR A 56 -4.05 -3.92 -5.53
C THR A 56 -3.75 -4.80 -6.77
N VAL A 57 -4.21 -6.06 -6.81
CA VAL A 57 -4.13 -6.88 -8.04
C VAL A 57 -4.82 -6.18 -9.20
N ASN A 58 -6.02 -5.66 -8.99
CA ASN A 58 -6.75 -4.93 -10.04
C ASN A 58 -6.02 -3.67 -10.51
N GLU A 59 -5.44 -2.90 -9.60
CA GLU A 59 -4.62 -1.72 -9.95
C GLU A 59 -3.41 -2.12 -10.82
N ILE A 60 -2.70 -3.19 -10.47
CA ILE A 60 -1.55 -3.67 -11.23
C ILE A 60 -1.97 -4.14 -12.62
N LEU A 61 -3.08 -4.89 -12.73
CA LEU A 61 -3.60 -5.34 -14.01
C LEU A 61 -4.03 -4.17 -14.90
N LEU A 62 -4.67 -3.15 -14.32
CA LEU A 62 -5.02 -1.92 -15.02
C LEU A 62 -3.77 -1.18 -15.52
N SER A 63 -2.77 -1.01 -14.65
CA SER A 63 -1.51 -0.36 -15.00
C SER A 63 -0.79 -1.09 -16.14
N ASP A 64 -0.70 -2.41 -16.10
CA ASP A 64 -0.12 -3.23 -17.17
C ASP A 64 -0.87 -3.04 -18.49
N TYR A 65 -2.21 -3.07 -18.44
CA TYR A 65 -3.05 -2.84 -19.62
C TYR A 65 -2.83 -1.45 -20.23
N GLN A 66 -2.81 -0.41 -19.39
CA GLN A 66 -2.61 0.97 -19.84
C GLN A 66 -1.23 1.17 -20.46
N ILE A 67 -0.16 0.65 -19.81
CA ILE A 67 1.22 0.75 -20.30
C ILE A 67 1.39 0.02 -21.64
N LYS A 68 0.78 -1.15 -21.80
CA LYS A 68 0.86 -1.94 -23.04
C LYS A 68 0.14 -1.28 -24.22
N ASN A 69 -0.98 -0.58 -23.96
CA ASN A 69 -1.82 0.00 -24.99
C ASN A 69 -1.53 1.50 -25.26
N GLU A 70 -0.65 2.15 -24.48
CA GLU A 70 -0.27 3.53 -24.74
C GLU A 70 0.81 3.61 -25.81
N ASN A 71 0.56 4.41 -26.86
CA ASN A 71 1.46 4.60 -28.00
C ASN A 71 2.33 5.86 -27.86
N ASP A 72 1.91 6.83 -27.08
CA ASP A 72 2.69 8.03 -26.79
C ASP A 72 3.75 7.73 -25.73
N ASN A 73 5.02 7.82 -26.10
CA ASN A 73 6.13 7.51 -25.22
C ASN A 73 6.17 8.37 -23.94
N LYS A 74 5.72 9.62 -24.02
CA LYS A 74 5.68 10.51 -22.86
C LYS A 74 4.61 10.05 -21.86
N LYS A 75 3.40 9.78 -22.36
CA LYS A 75 2.32 9.25 -21.52
C LYS A 75 2.64 7.88 -20.95
N LYS A 76 3.28 7.04 -21.74
CA LYS A 76 3.76 5.72 -21.28
C LYS A 76 4.76 5.84 -20.14
N ALA A 77 5.70 6.79 -20.24
CA ALA A 77 6.65 7.07 -19.16
C ALA A 77 5.96 7.59 -17.89
N GLU A 78 4.91 8.42 -18.03
CA GLU A 78 4.09 8.87 -16.91
C GLU A 78 3.38 7.68 -16.22
N LEU A 79 2.79 6.75 -16.96
CA LEU A 79 2.13 5.55 -16.41
C LEU A 79 3.12 4.65 -15.68
N ILE A 80 4.31 4.46 -16.23
CA ILE A 80 5.38 3.69 -15.57
C ILE A 80 5.82 4.39 -14.27
N TYR A 81 5.96 5.71 -14.30
CA TYR A 81 6.29 6.49 -13.10
C TYR A 81 5.22 6.34 -12.01
N GLU A 82 3.94 6.43 -12.37
CA GLU A 82 2.82 6.22 -11.43
C GLU A 82 2.88 4.83 -10.77
N LEU A 83 3.17 3.78 -11.55
CA LEU A 83 3.35 2.43 -11.02
C LEU A 83 4.55 2.32 -10.07
N LEU A 84 5.69 2.91 -10.43
CA LEU A 84 6.88 2.94 -9.58
C LEU A 84 6.64 3.72 -8.28
N GLU A 85 5.92 4.83 -8.37
CA GLU A 85 5.54 5.65 -7.21
C GLU A 85 4.58 4.91 -6.28
N MET A 86 3.64 4.15 -6.81
CA MET A 86 2.78 3.28 -6.01
C MET A 86 3.63 2.24 -5.25
N ILE A 87 4.57 1.58 -5.90
CA ILE A 87 5.49 0.62 -5.24
C ILE A 87 6.34 1.32 -4.17
N ARG A 88 6.90 2.48 -4.48
CA ARG A 88 7.68 3.26 -3.52
C ARG A 88 6.88 3.61 -2.27
N ALA A 89 5.66 4.11 -2.45
CA ALA A 89 4.81 4.55 -1.35
C ALA A 89 4.22 3.39 -0.53
N THR A 90 3.86 2.28 -1.19
CA THR A 90 3.14 1.18 -0.55
C THR A 90 4.06 0.05 -0.08
N PHE A 91 5.23 -0.11 -0.70
CA PHE A 91 6.22 -1.11 -0.28
C PHE A 91 7.35 -0.48 0.53
N PHE A 92 8.19 0.33 -0.10
CA PHE A 92 9.42 0.81 0.54
C PHE A 92 9.14 1.75 1.73
N ARG A 93 8.24 2.70 1.58
CA ARG A 93 7.88 3.62 2.67
C ARG A 93 7.21 2.88 3.83
N GLN A 94 6.33 1.94 3.55
CA GLN A 94 5.66 1.17 4.60
C GLN A 94 6.61 0.18 5.28
N ALA A 95 7.59 -0.38 4.57
CA ALA A 95 8.66 -1.17 5.16
C ALA A 95 9.51 -0.34 6.12
N MET A 96 9.85 0.89 5.73
CA MET A 96 10.56 1.84 6.60
C MET A 96 9.74 2.15 7.88
N PHE A 97 8.45 2.38 7.74
CA PHE A 97 7.56 2.61 8.88
C PHE A 97 7.49 1.39 9.81
N ALA A 98 7.40 0.19 9.24
CA ALA A 98 7.39 -1.04 10.03
C ALA A 98 8.72 -1.26 10.76
N GLU A 99 9.85 -0.92 10.14
CA GLU A 99 11.15 -0.98 10.79
C GLU A 99 11.27 0.06 11.92
N PHE A 100 10.75 1.28 11.73
CA PHE A 100 10.67 2.28 12.77
C PHE A 100 9.87 1.78 13.98
N GLU A 101 8.66 1.28 13.74
CA GLU A 101 7.78 0.72 14.75
C GLU A 101 8.46 -0.43 15.51
N LYS A 102 9.08 -1.36 14.79
CA LYS A 102 9.83 -2.46 15.39
C LYS A 102 10.95 -1.98 16.31
N ILE A 103 11.79 -1.04 15.85
CA ILE A 103 12.91 -0.51 16.64
C ILE A 103 12.41 0.16 17.92
N VAL A 104 11.34 0.95 17.83
CA VAL A 104 10.75 1.64 18.98
C VAL A 104 10.20 0.65 19.99
N HIS A 105 9.43 -0.33 19.56
CA HIS A 105 8.89 -1.37 20.44
C HIS A 105 10.00 -2.22 21.11
N GLU A 106 10.99 -2.70 20.35
CA GLU A 106 12.12 -3.46 20.89
C GLU A 106 12.91 -2.69 21.97
N LYS A 107 13.10 -1.36 21.77
CA LYS A 107 13.77 -0.53 22.78
C LYS A 107 12.94 -0.43 24.07
N ILE A 108 11.63 -0.19 23.96
CA ILE A 108 10.74 -0.07 25.12
C ILE A 108 10.63 -1.41 25.86
N GLU A 109 10.51 -2.52 25.15
CA GLU A 109 10.50 -3.88 25.74
C GLU A 109 11.79 -4.17 26.50
N ASN A 110 12.93 -3.65 26.03
CA ASN A 110 14.21 -3.74 26.73
C ASN A 110 14.41 -2.64 27.79
N SER A 111 13.33 -1.97 28.23
CA SER A 111 13.34 -0.93 29.26
C SER A 111 14.18 0.31 28.92
N VAL A 112 14.39 0.59 27.64
CA VAL A 112 15.04 1.81 27.17
C VAL A 112 13.99 2.92 27.09
N MET A 113 14.17 3.97 27.86
CA MET A 113 13.31 5.17 27.76
C MET A 113 13.65 5.94 26.47
N LEU A 114 12.63 6.28 25.72
CA LEU A 114 12.77 7.06 24.48
C LEU A 114 12.19 8.46 24.66
N SER A 115 12.97 9.45 24.29
CA SER A 115 12.53 10.85 24.15
C SER A 115 12.05 11.11 22.71
N ALA A 116 11.42 12.26 22.48
CA ALA A 116 11.05 12.69 21.13
C ALA A 116 12.29 12.85 20.22
N ASP A 117 13.42 13.27 20.78
CA ASP A 117 14.66 13.40 20.00
C ASP A 117 15.23 12.03 19.59
N ASP A 118 15.12 11.03 20.44
CA ASP A 118 15.50 9.65 20.07
C ASP A 118 14.63 9.12 18.92
N LEU A 119 13.33 9.39 18.93
CA LEU A 119 12.41 9.02 17.85
C LEU A 119 12.74 9.76 16.54
N ASN A 120 13.04 11.07 16.63
CA ASN A 120 13.49 11.87 15.50
C ASN A 120 14.76 11.29 14.87
N ASP A 121 15.75 10.95 15.68
CA ASP A 121 17.03 10.38 15.23
C ASP A 121 16.84 9.00 14.57
N ILE A 122 16.03 8.13 15.15
CA ILE A 122 15.72 6.81 14.57
C ILE A 122 15.05 7.00 13.21
N TYR A 123 14.05 7.86 13.15
CA TYR A 123 13.29 8.08 11.92
C TYR A 123 14.15 8.72 10.81
N TYR A 124 15.01 9.68 11.14
CA TYR A 124 15.93 10.29 10.20
C TYR A 124 16.92 9.29 9.62
N LYS A 125 17.53 8.45 10.47
CA LYS A 125 18.48 7.39 10.02
C LYS A 125 17.81 6.36 9.11
N LEU A 126 16.55 6.03 9.37
CA LEU A 126 15.79 5.15 8.49
C LEU A 126 15.51 5.81 7.14
N ASN A 127 15.17 7.09 7.11
CA ASN A 127 15.06 7.82 5.84
C ASN A 127 16.38 7.77 5.05
N GLN A 128 17.51 8.04 5.69
CA GLN A 128 18.83 7.93 5.05
C GLN A 128 19.10 6.52 4.49
N LYS A 129 18.77 5.48 5.26
CA LYS A 129 18.94 4.08 4.86
C LYS A 129 18.09 3.73 3.62
N TYR A 130 16.84 4.15 3.58
CA TYR A 130 15.90 3.77 2.53
C TYR A 130 16.01 4.61 1.26
N PHE A 131 16.38 5.86 1.37
CA PHE A 131 16.58 6.74 0.22
C PHE A 131 18.01 6.68 -0.36
N GLY A 132 18.98 6.20 0.42
CA GLY A 132 20.36 6.09 -0.02
C GLY A 132 21.12 7.43 0.01
N ASN A 133 22.36 7.40 -0.51
CA ASN A 133 23.27 8.53 -0.41
C ASN A 133 23.15 9.54 -1.56
N ASP A 134 22.41 9.19 -2.61
CA ASP A 134 22.31 10.03 -3.82
C ASP A 134 21.20 11.09 -3.71
N ILE A 135 20.46 11.08 -2.61
CA ILE A 135 19.35 12.01 -2.34
C ILE A 135 19.68 12.84 -1.11
N VAL A 136 19.53 14.15 -1.24
CA VAL A 136 19.61 15.07 -0.10
C VAL A 136 18.30 14.95 0.70
N ILE A 137 18.41 14.49 1.93
CA ILE A 137 17.28 14.34 2.83
C ILE A 137 17.16 15.59 3.69
N ASP A 138 15.98 16.24 3.61
CA ASP A 138 15.67 17.40 4.44
C ASP A 138 15.60 16.98 5.92
N GLU A 139 16.27 17.75 6.79
CA GLU A 139 16.22 17.50 8.23
C GLU A 139 14.82 17.52 8.82
N GLN A 140 13.89 18.26 8.23
CA GLN A 140 12.51 18.36 8.70
C GLN A 140 11.77 17.01 8.64
N ILE A 141 12.22 16.08 7.80
CA ILE A 141 11.61 14.75 7.69
C ILE A 141 11.64 13.98 9.01
N LYS A 142 12.59 14.27 9.89
CA LYS A 142 12.71 13.60 11.20
C LYS A 142 11.46 13.72 12.08
N TYR A 143 10.61 14.71 11.83
CA TYR A 143 9.38 14.94 12.57
C TYR A 143 8.15 14.24 11.96
N GLU A 144 8.29 13.62 10.78
CA GLU A 144 7.15 13.07 10.05
C GLU A 144 6.42 11.97 10.82
N TRP A 145 7.12 11.15 11.60
CA TRP A 145 6.52 10.06 12.40
C TRP A 145 5.39 10.55 13.29
N ALA A 146 5.50 11.78 13.85
CA ALA A 146 4.52 12.34 14.78
C ALA A 146 3.13 12.61 14.16
N ARG A 147 3.05 12.74 12.83
CA ARG A 147 1.79 13.00 12.12
C ARG A 147 1.17 11.76 11.48
N ILE A 148 1.80 10.59 11.59
CA ILE A 148 1.34 9.37 10.93
C ILE A 148 0.36 8.64 11.84
N PRO A 149 -0.97 8.65 11.53
CA PRO A 149 -1.98 8.08 12.42
C PRO A 149 -1.87 6.56 12.53
N HIS A 150 -1.26 5.89 11.56
CA HIS A 150 -1.09 4.44 11.57
C HIS A 150 -0.25 3.91 12.74
N PHE A 151 0.65 4.72 13.29
CA PHE A 151 1.43 4.35 14.47
C PHE A 151 0.63 4.28 15.78
N TYR A 152 -0.61 4.74 15.77
CA TYR A 152 -1.55 4.53 16.90
C TYR A 152 -2.25 3.17 16.84
N SER A 153 -1.98 2.37 15.81
CA SER A 153 -2.50 1.01 15.65
C SER A 153 -1.33 0.04 15.53
N ASP A 154 -1.05 -0.69 16.61
CA ASP A 154 0.13 -1.55 16.74
C ASP A 154 0.32 -2.50 15.56
N PHE A 155 1.50 -2.49 14.99
CA PHE A 155 1.92 -3.38 13.91
C PHE A 155 0.94 -3.41 12.73
N TYR A 156 0.45 -2.23 12.35
CA TYR A 156 -0.48 -2.11 11.22
C TYR A 156 0.23 -1.97 9.87
N VAL A 157 1.30 -1.17 9.80
CA VAL A 157 1.87 -0.70 8.54
C VAL A 157 2.58 -1.78 7.71
N TYR A 158 3.10 -2.85 8.33
CA TYR A 158 3.74 -3.95 7.60
C TYR A 158 2.77 -4.68 6.64
N LYS A 159 1.48 -4.60 6.90
CA LYS A 159 0.42 -5.22 6.10
C LYS A 159 0.41 -4.69 4.67
N TYR A 160 0.78 -3.44 4.48
CA TYR A 160 0.87 -2.83 3.14
C TYR A 160 1.98 -3.47 2.30
N CYS A 161 3.18 -3.65 2.86
CA CYS A 161 4.28 -4.31 2.14
C CYS A 161 3.92 -5.74 1.76
N THR A 162 3.37 -6.49 2.72
CA THR A 162 2.97 -7.88 2.52
C THR A 162 1.85 -7.98 1.48
N GLY A 163 0.86 -7.10 1.57
CA GLY A 163 -0.27 -7.04 0.64
C GLY A 163 0.18 -6.76 -0.79
N VAL A 164 0.97 -5.71 -1.01
CA VAL A 164 1.44 -5.35 -2.35
C VAL A 164 2.38 -6.41 -2.95
N SER A 165 3.22 -7.04 -2.12
CA SER A 165 4.09 -8.16 -2.59
C SER A 165 3.26 -9.33 -3.09
N SER A 166 2.21 -9.69 -2.35
CA SER A 166 1.28 -10.76 -2.73
C SER A 166 0.52 -10.39 -4.01
N ALA A 167 0.05 -9.15 -4.10
CA ALA A 167 -0.67 -8.65 -5.26
C ALA A 167 0.19 -8.67 -6.54
N ILE A 168 1.45 -8.23 -6.47
CA ILE A 168 2.40 -8.29 -7.59
C ILE A 168 2.62 -9.74 -8.04
N ALA A 169 2.82 -10.66 -7.10
CA ALA A 169 3.02 -12.07 -7.42
C ALA A 169 1.79 -12.71 -8.08
N ILE A 170 0.58 -12.36 -7.62
CA ILE A 170 -0.67 -12.85 -8.21
C ILE A 170 -0.88 -12.24 -9.60
N ALA A 171 -0.75 -10.92 -9.74
CA ALA A 171 -0.90 -10.23 -11.01
C ALA A 171 0.09 -10.78 -12.06
N SER A 172 1.35 -10.98 -11.67
CA SER A 172 2.36 -11.59 -12.54
C SER A 172 1.96 -12.99 -13.03
N LYS A 173 1.39 -13.83 -12.16
CA LYS A 173 0.89 -15.15 -12.55
C LYS A 173 -0.32 -15.08 -13.49
N ILE A 174 -1.16 -14.08 -13.36
CA ILE A 174 -2.31 -13.86 -14.24
C ILE A 174 -1.84 -13.42 -15.64
N LEU A 175 -0.89 -12.47 -15.69
CA LEU A 175 -0.39 -11.88 -16.94
C LEU A 175 0.51 -12.81 -17.75
N ASN A 176 1.10 -13.83 -17.13
CA ASN A 176 1.99 -14.81 -17.77
C ASN A 176 1.30 -16.14 -18.12
N LYS A 177 -0.02 -16.21 -18.07
CA LYS A 177 -0.81 -17.34 -18.57
C LYS A 177 -1.16 -17.13 -20.02
#